data_ea028445174af006a34a984022a4cf43
#
_entry.id   ea028445174af006a34a984022a4cf43
#
_cell.length_a   1.000
_cell.length_b   1.000
_cell.length_c   1.000
_cell.angle_alpha   90.00
_cell.angle_beta   90.00
_cell.angle_gamma   90.00
#
_symmetry.space_group_name_H-M   'P 1'
#
loop_
_entity.id
_entity.type
_entity.pdbx_description
1 polymer ?
#
loop_
_entity_poly.entity_id
_entity_poly.type
_entity_poly.pdbx_seq_one_letter_code
_entity_poly.pdbx_strand_id
1 'polypeptide(L)'
;IYTLSLHDALPILFNAHGTAPGMWFERGGKVVVSLPGVPYEMEHLMQDEVMPRLKAHFELRQIVHRTMITAGLPESMLAKAIETWENALPPYLKLAYLPNPGAVRLRLSAYEVEGESVSKEIERQFEALRRIIPHNIIGYETATMQELIHKLLTERRQTLATAESCTGGTIAARFTAMPGASAYFLCGVVSYSNASKQAVLGVDPDT
;
A
#
# COMPACT_ATOMS: atom_id res chain seq x y z
N ILE A 1 30.68 -8.12 20.91
CA ILE A 1 29.60 -9.01 21.38
C ILE A 1 29.21 -8.50 22.77
N TYR A 2 28.12 -7.77 22.87
CA TYR A 2 27.60 -7.29 24.16
C TYR A 2 26.77 -8.42 24.77
N THR A 3 27.24 -9.03 25.82
CA THR A 3 26.46 -9.93 26.67
C THR A 3 25.45 -9.09 27.45
N LEU A 4 24.17 -9.14 27.04
CA LEU A 4 23.08 -8.61 27.87
C LEU A 4 22.99 -9.50 29.11
N SER A 5 23.20 -8.92 30.29
CA SER A 5 23.04 -9.63 31.57
C SER A 5 21.54 -9.95 31.76
N LEU A 6 21.24 -11.19 32.14
CA LEU A 6 19.87 -11.62 32.48
C LEU A 6 19.24 -10.79 33.64
N HIS A 7 20.05 -10.01 34.37
CA HIS A 7 19.60 -9.13 35.44
C HIS A 7 18.96 -7.82 34.96
N ASP A 8 19.14 -7.46 33.66
CA ASP A 8 18.51 -6.29 33.04
C ASP A 8 17.21 -6.67 32.31
N ALA A 9 16.73 -7.89 32.47
CA ALA A 9 15.52 -8.40 31.84
C ALA A 9 14.30 -7.79 32.52
N LEU A 10 13.62 -6.90 31.83
CA LEU A 10 12.32 -6.33 32.19
C LEU A 10 11.23 -6.87 31.29
N PRO A 11 9.97 -6.65 31.61
CA PRO A 11 9.01 -7.74 31.74
C PRO A 11 8.94 -8.61 30.49
N ILE A 12 8.71 -9.88 30.71
CA ILE A 12 8.25 -10.83 29.68
C ILE A 12 6.98 -10.26 29.06
N LEU A 13 6.96 -10.17 27.73
CA LEU A 13 5.78 -9.80 26.97
C LEU A 13 4.89 -11.04 26.88
N PHE A 14 3.69 -10.93 27.43
CA PHE A 14 2.74 -12.04 27.44
C PHE A 14 2.18 -12.29 26.06
N ASN A 15 2.30 -13.53 25.58
CA ASN A 15 1.75 -13.95 24.31
C ASN A 15 0.36 -14.58 24.50
N ALA A 16 -0.71 -13.81 24.26
CA ALA A 16 -2.08 -14.31 24.36
C ALA A 16 -2.47 -15.26 23.20
N HIS A 17 -1.69 -15.30 22.12
CA HIS A 17 -2.01 -16.02 20.88
C HIS A 17 -1.03 -17.17 20.59
N GLY A 18 -0.15 -17.49 21.54
CA GLY A 18 0.86 -18.54 21.36
C GLY A 18 1.54 -18.96 22.64
N THR A 19 2.57 -19.78 22.54
CA THR A 19 3.26 -20.37 23.69
C THR A 19 4.61 -19.71 24.00
N ALA A 20 5.23 -19.07 23.00
CA ALA A 20 6.52 -18.43 23.16
C ALA A 20 6.35 -16.94 23.54
N PRO A 21 6.86 -16.51 24.71
CA PRO A 21 6.77 -15.10 25.11
C PRO A 21 7.76 -14.25 24.30
N GLY A 22 7.49 -12.95 24.20
CA GLY A 22 8.46 -11.96 23.82
C GLY A 22 9.26 -11.46 25.02
N MET A 23 10.35 -10.74 24.78
CA MET A 23 11.17 -10.12 25.81
C MET A 23 11.46 -8.66 25.47
N TRP A 24 11.38 -7.80 26.48
CA TRP A 24 11.66 -6.38 26.38
C TRP A 24 12.90 -6.03 27.19
N PHE A 25 13.90 -5.49 26.55
CA PHE A 25 15.14 -5.05 27.20
C PHE A 25 15.32 -3.56 27.04
N GLU A 26 15.65 -2.87 28.13
CA GLU A 26 15.85 -1.43 28.12
C GLU A 26 17.19 -1.08 28.76
N ARG A 27 17.97 -0.24 28.08
CA ARG A 27 19.24 0.27 28.59
C ARG A 27 19.60 1.60 27.99
N GLY A 28 19.85 2.61 28.82
CA GLY A 28 20.33 3.92 28.36
C GLY A 28 19.39 4.58 27.36
N GLY A 29 18.08 4.49 27.56
CA GLY A 29 17.05 5.06 26.66
C GLY A 29 16.90 4.31 25.34
N LYS A 30 17.52 3.14 25.20
CA LYS A 30 17.38 2.26 24.03
C LYS A 30 16.60 1.01 24.41
N VAL A 31 15.74 0.57 23.50
CA VAL A 31 14.92 -0.63 23.67
C VAL A 31 15.33 -1.68 22.65
N VAL A 32 15.46 -2.92 23.11
CA VAL A 32 15.61 -4.10 22.26
C VAL A 32 14.48 -5.06 22.60
N VAL A 33 13.77 -5.51 21.59
CA VAL A 33 12.67 -6.47 21.73
C VAL A 33 13.06 -7.76 21.05
N SER A 34 12.91 -8.88 21.78
CA SER A 34 13.03 -10.22 21.21
C SER A 34 11.64 -10.81 21.03
N LEU A 35 11.38 -11.34 19.85
CA LEU A 35 10.07 -11.90 19.47
C LEU A 35 10.22 -13.35 19.00
N PRO A 36 9.15 -14.18 19.11
CA PRO A 36 9.14 -15.53 18.57
C PRO A 36 9.38 -15.54 17.06
N GLY A 37 9.98 -16.64 16.56
CA GLY A 37 10.20 -16.83 15.12
C GLY A 37 8.94 -17.21 14.33
N VAL A 38 7.83 -17.56 14.99
CA VAL A 38 6.57 -17.88 14.36
C VAL A 38 5.85 -16.58 13.94
N PRO A 39 5.63 -16.33 12.63
CA PRO A 39 5.10 -15.05 12.15
C PRO A 39 3.80 -14.62 12.82
N TYR A 40 2.84 -15.52 12.95
CA TYR A 40 1.55 -15.26 13.59
C TYR A 40 1.70 -14.78 15.05
N GLU A 41 2.54 -15.45 15.86
CA GLU A 41 2.79 -15.07 17.26
C GLU A 41 3.52 -13.71 17.33
N MET A 42 4.50 -13.51 16.46
CA MET A 42 5.28 -12.28 16.38
C MET A 42 4.41 -11.07 16.03
N GLU A 43 3.52 -11.20 15.05
CA GLU A 43 2.62 -10.12 14.62
C GLU A 43 1.68 -9.69 15.75
N HIS A 44 1.07 -10.63 16.45
CA HIS A 44 0.21 -10.33 17.61
C HIS A 44 0.97 -9.67 18.75
N LEU A 45 2.12 -10.23 19.14
CA LEU A 45 2.96 -9.61 20.17
C LEU A 45 3.39 -8.19 19.79
N MET A 46 3.72 -7.97 18.51
CA MET A 46 4.09 -6.64 18.04
C MET A 46 2.93 -5.66 18.16
N GLN A 47 1.70 -6.06 17.76
CA GLN A 47 0.52 -5.19 17.78
C GLN A 47 0.01 -4.93 19.20
N ASP A 48 -0.09 -5.98 20.02
CA ASP A 48 -0.81 -5.93 21.29
C ASP A 48 0.06 -5.46 22.44
N GLU A 49 1.37 -5.78 22.43
CA GLU A 49 2.30 -5.51 23.53
C GLU A 49 3.38 -4.49 23.16
N VAL A 50 4.10 -4.73 22.05
CA VAL A 50 5.30 -3.95 21.73
C VAL A 50 4.96 -2.52 21.28
N MET A 51 4.06 -2.39 20.31
CA MET A 51 3.71 -1.07 19.75
C MET A 51 3.10 -0.12 20.78
N PRO A 52 2.17 -0.55 21.67
CA PRO A 52 1.67 0.29 22.74
C PRO A 52 2.77 0.74 23.72
N ARG A 53 3.67 -0.17 24.11
CA ARG A 53 4.80 0.14 25.01
C ARG A 53 5.80 1.10 24.37
N LEU A 54 6.15 0.91 23.10
CA LEU A 54 7.01 1.85 22.37
C LEU A 54 6.41 3.25 22.32
N LYS A 55 5.11 3.35 22.05
CA LYS A 55 4.39 4.64 22.03
C LYS A 55 4.36 5.32 23.39
N ALA A 56 4.28 4.55 24.47
CA ALA A 56 4.30 5.09 25.83
C ALA A 56 5.72 5.45 26.30
N HIS A 57 6.73 4.71 25.82
CA HIS A 57 8.12 4.87 26.25
C HIS A 57 8.84 6.00 25.54
N PHE A 58 8.53 6.21 24.24
CA PHE A 58 9.16 7.25 23.43
C PHE A 58 8.17 8.36 23.10
N GLU A 59 8.63 9.59 23.17
CA GLU A 59 7.91 10.73 22.60
C GLU A 59 7.96 10.61 21.07
N LEU A 60 7.02 9.86 20.50
CA LEU A 60 6.94 9.67 19.06
C LEU A 60 6.33 10.91 18.42
N ARG A 61 7.09 11.55 17.56
CA ARG A 61 6.58 12.65 16.75
C ARG A 61 5.57 12.11 15.74
N GLN A 62 4.45 12.77 15.61
CA GLN A 62 3.45 12.40 14.63
C GLN A 62 3.98 12.68 13.20
N ILE A 63 3.86 11.68 12.35
CA ILE A 63 4.12 11.82 10.92
C ILE A 63 2.78 11.65 10.20
N VAL A 64 2.36 12.67 9.49
CA VAL A 64 1.16 12.60 8.66
C VAL A 64 1.56 12.23 7.24
N HIS A 65 1.02 11.13 6.74
CA HIS A 65 1.19 10.71 5.36
C HIS A 65 -0.14 10.75 4.62
N ARG A 66 -0.11 11.20 3.37
CA ARG A 66 -1.20 11.04 2.40
C ARG A 66 -0.61 10.66 1.06
N THR A 67 -1.29 9.77 0.36
CA THR A 67 -0.82 9.21 -0.91
C THR A 67 -1.84 9.45 -2.01
N MET A 68 -1.37 9.94 -3.14
CA MET A 68 -2.10 10.05 -4.38
C MET A 68 -1.56 9.02 -5.36
N ILE A 69 -2.43 8.31 -6.07
CA ILE A 69 -2.06 7.28 -7.04
C ILE A 69 -2.23 7.85 -8.43
N THR A 70 -1.17 7.79 -9.24
CA THR A 70 -1.18 8.27 -10.62
C THR A 70 -0.88 7.14 -11.58
N ALA A 71 -1.41 7.23 -12.80
CA ALA A 71 -1.14 6.31 -13.91
C ALA A 71 -1.02 7.05 -15.24
N GLY A 72 -0.53 6.35 -16.27
CA GLY A 72 -0.42 6.87 -17.63
C GLY A 72 0.81 7.72 -17.91
N LEU A 73 1.62 8.03 -16.89
CA LEU A 73 2.92 8.70 -17.03
C LEU A 73 4.02 7.88 -16.37
N PRO A 74 5.15 7.65 -17.03
CA PRO A 74 6.37 7.18 -16.39
C PRO A 74 6.85 8.17 -15.32
N GLU A 75 7.53 7.67 -14.29
CA GLU A 75 8.01 8.49 -13.16
C GLU A 75 8.77 9.74 -13.60
N SER A 76 9.69 9.62 -14.55
CA SER A 76 10.49 10.75 -15.04
C SER A 76 9.65 11.85 -15.72
N MET A 77 8.62 11.45 -16.46
CA MET A 77 7.69 12.39 -17.09
C MET A 77 6.76 13.03 -16.07
N LEU A 78 6.31 12.26 -15.08
CA LEU A 78 5.51 12.75 -13.97
C LEU A 78 6.29 13.80 -13.16
N ALA A 79 7.54 13.48 -12.75
CA ALA A 79 8.40 14.38 -12.03
C ALA A 79 8.61 15.71 -12.79
N LYS A 80 8.88 15.64 -14.09
CA LYS A 80 9.01 16.84 -14.93
C LYS A 80 7.71 17.65 -14.99
N ALA A 81 6.57 16.98 -15.09
CA ALA A 81 5.27 17.67 -15.18
C ALA A 81 4.90 18.43 -13.90
N ILE A 82 5.37 17.96 -12.73
CA ILE A 82 5.03 18.55 -11.43
C ILE A 82 6.20 19.30 -10.77
N GLU A 83 7.35 19.42 -11.44
CA GLU A 83 8.59 20.02 -10.91
C GLU A 83 8.37 21.40 -10.28
N THR A 84 7.67 22.29 -10.94
CA THR A 84 7.39 23.65 -10.42
C THR A 84 6.58 23.60 -9.14
N TRP A 85 5.59 22.71 -9.05
CA TRP A 85 4.78 22.51 -7.86
C TRP A 85 5.61 21.86 -6.73
N GLU A 86 6.41 20.85 -7.04
CA GLU A 86 7.28 20.19 -6.07
C GLU A 86 8.26 21.17 -5.42
N ASN A 87 8.91 22.01 -6.23
CA ASN A 87 9.84 23.04 -5.75
C ASN A 87 9.16 24.14 -4.90
N ALA A 88 7.84 24.31 -5.03
CA ALA A 88 7.06 25.26 -4.25
C ALA A 88 6.44 24.67 -2.97
N LEU A 89 6.70 23.39 -2.66
CA LEU A 89 6.18 22.75 -1.45
C LEU A 89 6.73 23.43 -0.19
N PRO A 90 5.90 23.57 0.87
CA PRO A 90 6.38 24.00 2.17
C PRO A 90 7.55 23.13 2.67
N PRO A 91 8.58 23.68 3.32
CA PRO A 91 9.79 22.95 3.72
C PRO A 91 9.53 21.72 4.63
N TYR A 92 8.41 21.75 5.39
CA TYR A 92 8.01 20.65 6.28
C TYR A 92 7.28 19.53 5.55
N LEU A 93 6.87 19.72 4.29
CA LEU A 93 6.32 18.67 3.45
C LEU A 93 7.41 18.03 2.60
N LYS A 94 7.43 16.71 2.57
CA LYS A 94 8.33 15.93 1.72
C LYS A 94 7.52 15.08 0.74
N LEU A 95 7.89 15.17 -0.52
CA LEU A 95 7.35 14.31 -1.58
C LEU A 95 8.23 13.07 -1.72
N ALA A 96 7.58 11.92 -1.90
CA ALA A 96 8.22 10.68 -2.29
C ALA A 96 7.49 10.06 -3.49
N TYR A 97 8.26 9.63 -4.48
CA TYR A 97 7.79 8.85 -5.61
C TYR A 97 7.91 7.36 -5.25
N LEU A 98 6.82 6.63 -5.35
CA LEU A 98 6.75 5.20 -5.03
C LEU A 98 6.25 4.45 -6.27
N PRO A 99 7.16 4.05 -7.17
CA PRO A 99 6.78 3.40 -8.42
C PRO A 99 6.23 2.00 -8.17
N ASN A 100 5.19 1.67 -8.94
CA ASN A 100 4.60 0.35 -9.04
C ASN A 100 4.37 0.03 -10.53
N PRO A 101 4.24 -1.23 -10.93
CA PRO A 101 3.89 -1.57 -12.30
C PRO A 101 2.60 -0.85 -12.74
N GLY A 102 2.71 0.03 -13.76
CA GLY A 102 1.59 0.78 -14.32
C GLY A 102 1.10 2.00 -13.54
N ALA A 103 1.69 2.30 -12.38
CA ALA A 103 1.29 3.44 -11.55
C ALA A 103 2.48 4.02 -10.77
N VAL A 104 2.39 5.31 -10.42
CA VAL A 104 3.32 5.94 -9.48
C VAL A 104 2.50 6.52 -8.33
N ARG A 105 2.88 6.18 -7.11
CA ARG A 105 2.27 6.79 -5.92
C ARG A 105 3.09 7.99 -5.48
N LEU A 106 2.44 9.13 -5.38
CA LEU A 106 2.99 10.37 -4.85
C LEU A 106 2.60 10.46 -3.37
N ARG A 107 3.56 10.32 -2.48
CA ARG A 107 3.31 10.41 -1.04
C ARG A 107 3.83 11.72 -0.49
N LEU A 108 2.94 12.55 0.02
CA LEU A 108 3.30 13.70 0.85
C LEU A 108 3.40 13.27 2.31
N SER A 109 4.50 13.65 2.94
CA SER A 109 4.79 13.38 4.34
C SER A 109 5.10 14.69 5.05
N ALA A 110 4.43 14.93 6.18
CA ALA A 110 4.76 16.03 7.08
C ALA A 110 5.42 15.49 8.34
N TYR A 111 6.56 16.07 8.69
CA TYR A 111 7.34 15.69 9.86
C TYR A 111 7.30 16.83 10.88
N GLU A 112 7.16 16.48 12.16
CA GLU A 112 7.30 17.42 13.30
C GLU A 112 6.24 18.53 13.36
N VAL A 113 5.12 18.36 12.70
CA VAL A 113 4.03 19.34 12.69
C VAL A 113 2.77 18.69 13.27
N GLU A 114 2.23 19.26 14.33
CA GLU A 114 1.00 18.80 14.95
C GLU A 114 -0.22 19.54 14.38
N GLY A 115 -1.32 18.79 14.26
CA GLY A 115 -2.64 19.35 14.15
C GLY A 115 -3.35 19.17 12.81
N GLU A 116 -4.62 19.50 12.82
CA GLU A 116 -5.57 19.48 11.70
C GLU A 116 -5.10 20.36 10.51
N SER A 117 -4.29 21.38 10.78
CA SER A 117 -3.70 22.28 9.81
C SER A 117 -2.85 21.56 8.76
N VAL A 118 -2.10 20.52 9.14
CA VAL A 118 -1.23 19.77 8.22
C VAL A 118 -2.05 18.94 7.23
N SER A 119 -3.09 18.28 7.71
CA SER A 119 -3.96 17.49 6.83
C SER A 119 -4.67 18.38 5.80
N LYS A 120 -5.09 19.57 6.20
CA LYS A 120 -5.69 20.58 5.30
C LYS A 120 -4.68 21.08 4.28
N GLU A 121 -3.43 21.30 4.69
CA GLU A 121 -2.37 21.72 3.77
C GLU A 121 -2.05 20.63 2.74
N ILE A 122 -1.93 19.37 3.15
CA ILE A 122 -1.71 18.26 2.22
C ILE A 122 -2.86 18.17 1.21
N GLU A 123 -4.11 18.32 1.67
CA GLU A 123 -5.27 18.29 0.76
C GLU A 123 -5.24 19.47 -0.22
N ARG A 124 -4.83 20.65 0.23
CA ARG A 124 -4.62 21.83 -0.65
C ARG A 124 -3.56 21.55 -1.72
N GLN A 125 -2.47 20.89 -1.35
CA GLN A 125 -1.42 20.51 -2.29
C GLN A 125 -1.92 19.46 -3.29
N PHE A 126 -2.69 18.48 -2.86
CA PHE A 126 -3.30 17.50 -3.75
C PHE A 126 -4.32 18.15 -4.71
N GLU A 127 -5.06 19.15 -4.25
CA GLU A 127 -5.97 19.91 -5.12
C GLU A 127 -5.22 20.70 -6.19
N ALA A 128 -4.05 21.24 -5.86
CA ALA A 128 -3.16 21.86 -6.85
C ALA A 128 -2.67 20.84 -7.89
N LEU A 129 -2.26 19.63 -7.45
CA LEU A 129 -1.86 18.55 -8.35
C LEU A 129 -2.99 18.13 -9.29
N ARG A 130 -4.24 18.05 -8.81
CA ARG A 130 -5.40 17.74 -9.66
C ARG A 130 -5.55 18.69 -10.85
N ARG A 131 -5.13 19.93 -10.69
CA ARG A 131 -5.17 20.93 -11.78
C ARG A 131 -4.02 20.75 -12.78
N ILE A 132 -2.87 20.24 -12.33
CA ILE A 132 -1.70 20.05 -13.17
C ILE A 132 -1.79 18.74 -13.98
N ILE A 133 -2.22 17.64 -13.33
CA ILE A 133 -2.28 16.30 -13.91
C ILE A 133 -3.69 15.67 -13.79
N PRO A 134 -4.77 16.33 -14.27
CA PRO A 134 -6.15 15.93 -14.01
C PRO A 134 -6.51 14.53 -14.53
N HIS A 135 -5.88 14.09 -15.62
CA HIS A 135 -6.17 12.81 -16.26
C HIS A 135 -5.32 11.65 -15.76
N ASN A 136 -4.33 11.94 -14.91
CA ASN A 136 -3.39 10.92 -14.45
C ASN A 136 -3.70 10.43 -13.02
N ILE A 137 -4.54 11.12 -12.28
CA ILE A 137 -4.89 10.74 -10.91
C ILE A 137 -6.00 9.69 -10.97
N ILE A 138 -5.72 8.51 -10.39
CA ILE A 138 -6.63 7.36 -10.42
C ILE A 138 -7.15 6.97 -9.04
N GLY A 139 -6.52 7.42 -7.96
CA GLY A 139 -6.94 7.07 -6.60
C GLY A 139 -6.08 7.68 -5.51
N TYR A 140 -6.37 7.25 -4.28
CA TYR A 140 -5.73 7.76 -3.07
C TYR A 140 -5.42 6.62 -2.09
N GLU A 141 -4.51 6.89 -1.20
CA GLU A 141 -4.09 6.06 -0.06
C GLU A 141 -3.57 4.69 -0.50
N THR A 142 -4.11 3.62 0.04
CA THR A 142 -3.67 2.25 -0.18
C THR A 142 -4.50 1.51 -1.23
N ALA A 143 -5.40 2.20 -1.93
CA ALA A 143 -6.26 1.57 -2.91
C ALA A 143 -5.45 0.74 -3.92
N THR A 144 -5.90 -0.47 -4.16
CA THR A 144 -5.33 -1.35 -5.18
C THR A 144 -5.90 -1.02 -6.55
N MET A 145 -5.18 -1.40 -7.61
CA MET A 145 -5.69 -1.22 -8.99
C MET A 145 -7.03 -1.92 -9.19
N GLN A 146 -7.22 -3.09 -8.56
CA GLN A 146 -8.45 -3.86 -8.63
C GLN A 146 -9.64 -3.09 -7.99
N GLU A 147 -9.43 -2.49 -6.81
CA GLU A 147 -10.45 -1.67 -6.14
C GLU A 147 -10.84 -0.44 -6.96
N LEU A 148 -9.85 0.21 -7.56
CA LEU A 148 -10.10 1.38 -8.42
C LEU A 148 -10.90 1.00 -9.67
N ILE A 149 -10.55 -0.11 -10.33
CA ILE A 149 -11.28 -0.62 -11.49
C ILE A 149 -12.67 -1.10 -11.09
N HIS A 150 -12.81 -1.83 -9.97
CA HIS A 150 -14.10 -2.24 -9.42
C HIS A 150 -15.05 -1.06 -9.25
N LYS A 151 -14.58 -0.01 -8.56
CA LYS A 151 -15.34 1.22 -8.35
C LYS A 151 -15.75 1.85 -9.68
N LEU A 152 -14.80 2.02 -10.59
CA LEU A 152 -15.02 2.65 -11.89
C LEU A 152 -16.05 1.89 -12.74
N LEU A 153 -15.94 0.57 -12.84
CA LEU A 153 -16.87 -0.26 -13.61
C LEU A 153 -18.28 -0.23 -13.00
N THR A 154 -18.37 -0.28 -11.68
CA THR A 154 -19.65 -0.21 -10.97
C THR A 154 -20.34 1.13 -11.18
N GLU A 155 -19.62 2.25 -11.02
CA GLU A 155 -20.15 3.61 -11.20
C GLU A 155 -20.59 3.86 -12.65
N ARG A 156 -19.82 3.37 -13.62
CA ARG A 156 -20.11 3.54 -15.04
C ARG A 156 -21.08 2.50 -15.60
N ARG A 157 -21.48 1.52 -14.79
CA ARG A 157 -22.31 0.38 -15.23
C ARG A 157 -21.71 -0.34 -16.45
N GLN A 158 -20.39 -0.45 -16.48
CA GLN A 158 -19.65 -1.15 -17.53
C GLN A 158 -19.35 -2.58 -17.10
N THR A 159 -19.16 -3.47 -18.06
CA THR A 159 -18.89 -4.88 -17.82
C THR A 159 -17.45 -5.23 -18.19
N LEU A 160 -16.92 -6.30 -17.58
CA LEU A 160 -15.58 -6.82 -17.80
C LEU A 160 -15.66 -8.33 -18.07
N ALA A 161 -14.93 -8.76 -19.08
CA ALA A 161 -14.58 -10.16 -19.28
C ALA A 161 -13.07 -10.27 -19.50
N THR A 162 -12.46 -11.38 -19.14
CA THR A 162 -11.02 -11.62 -19.32
C THR A 162 -10.75 -12.84 -20.17
N ALA A 163 -9.73 -12.75 -21.03
CA ALA A 163 -9.14 -13.87 -21.72
C ALA A 163 -7.65 -13.93 -21.35
N GLU A 164 -7.26 -14.98 -20.65
CA GLU A 164 -5.93 -15.12 -20.07
C GLU A 164 -5.17 -16.31 -20.68
N SER A 165 -3.85 -16.19 -20.76
CA SER A 165 -2.93 -17.26 -21.14
C SER A 165 -1.85 -17.43 -20.06
N CYS A 166 -0.71 -16.73 -20.16
CA CYS A 166 0.39 -16.84 -19.20
C CYS A 166 0.05 -16.42 -17.77
N THR A 167 -0.93 -15.56 -17.58
CA THR A 167 -1.44 -15.13 -16.26
C THR A 167 -2.28 -16.20 -15.56
N GLY A 168 -2.69 -17.27 -16.29
CA GLY A 168 -3.31 -18.47 -15.72
C GLY A 168 -4.62 -18.25 -14.95
N GLY A 169 -5.38 -17.19 -15.26
CA GLY A 169 -6.61 -16.83 -14.54
C GLY A 169 -6.40 -15.89 -13.36
N THR A 170 -5.17 -15.39 -13.15
CA THR A 170 -4.86 -14.50 -12.02
C THR A 170 -5.63 -13.18 -12.08
N ILE A 171 -5.87 -12.63 -13.28
CA ILE A 171 -6.63 -11.38 -13.43
C ILE A 171 -8.09 -11.63 -13.03
N ALA A 172 -8.71 -12.69 -13.57
CA ALA A 172 -10.07 -13.07 -13.21
C ALA A 172 -10.21 -13.32 -11.69
N ALA A 173 -9.28 -14.06 -11.09
CA ALA A 173 -9.26 -14.34 -9.67
C ALA A 173 -9.20 -13.07 -8.81
N ARG A 174 -8.40 -12.10 -9.19
CA ARG A 174 -8.29 -10.81 -8.48
C ARG A 174 -9.58 -10.00 -8.51
N PHE A 175 -10.33 -10.03 -9.61
CA PHE A 175 -11.61 -9.34 -9.70
C PHE A 175 -12.72 -10.11 -8.98
N THR A 176 -12.78 -11.44 -9.12
CA THR A 176 -13.78 -12.25 -8.44
C THR A 176 -13.61 -12.35 -6.93
N ALA A 177 -12.41 -12.05 -6.40
CA ALA A 177 -12.17 -11.87 -4.97
C ALA A 177 -12.84 -10.62 -4.38
N MET A 178 -13.26 -9.66 -5.23
CA MET A 178 -13.91 -8.44 -4.76
C MET A 178 -15.41 -8.69 -4.48
N PRO A 179 -15.91 -8.39 -3.28
CA PRO A 179 -17.33 -8.44 -3.00
C PRO A 179 -18.14 -7.59 -4.00
N GLY A 180 -19.21 -8.15 -4.56
CA GLY A 180 -20.03 -7.44 -5.56
C GLY A 180 -19.50 -7.48 -7.00
N ALA A 181 -18.44 -8.24 -7.29
CA ALA A 181 -17.89 -8.38 -8.64
C ALA A 181 -18.89 -8.85 -9.70
N SER A 182 -19.91 -9.61 -9.30
CA SER A 182 -20.98 -10.08 -10.18
C SER A 182 -21.77 -8.95 -10.87
N ALA A 183 -21.68 -7.73 -10.36
CA ALA A 183 -22.34 -6.57 -10.99
C ALA A 183 -21.67 -6.15 -12.31
N TYR A 184 -20.42 -6.50 -12.53
CA TYR A 184 -19.66 -6.10 -13.72
C TYR A 184 -18.85 -7.22 -14.37
N PHE A 185 -18.40 -8.25 -13.62
CA PHE A 185 -17.56 -9.32 -14.15
C PHE A 185 -18.42 -10.43 -14.75
N LEU A 186 -18.35 -10.60 -16.09
CA LEU A 186 -19.19 -11.51 -16.83
C LEU A 186 -18.60 -12.93 -16.92
N CYS A 187 -17.33 -12.99 -17.33
CA CYS A 187 -16.62 -14.28 -17.43
C CYS A 187 -15.10 -14.09 -17.50
N GLY A 188 -14.37 -15.17 -17.20
CA GLY A 188 -12.93 -15.28 -17.42
C GLY A 188 -12.63 -16.60 -18.14
N VAL A 189 -11.85 -16.56 -19.22
CA VAL A 189 -11.40 -17.73 -19.96
C VAL A 189 -9.89 -17.85 -19.82
N VAL A 190 -9.39 -19.03 -19.46
CA VAL A 190 -7.97 -19.35 -19.46
C VAL A 190 -7.68 -20.28 -20.65
N SER A 191 -7.07 -19.72 -21.68
CA SER A 191 -6.77 -20.39 -22.95
C SER A 191 -5.27 -20.53 -23.11
N TYR A 192 -4.69 -21.62 -22.61
CA TYR A 192 -3.24 -21.77 -22.53
C TYR A 192 -2.61 -22.33 -23.81
N SER A 193 -3.21 -23.36 -24.40
CA SER A 193 -2.72 -23.94 -25.67
C SER A 193 -3.23 -23.17 -26.90
N ASN A 194 -2.49 -23.23 -28.01
CA ASN A 194 -2.94 -22.63 -29.27
C ASN A 194 -4.27 -23.23 -29.75
N ALA A 195 -4.43 -24.55 -29.60
CA ALA A 195 -5.68 -25.22 -29.94
C ALA A 195 -6.88 -24.66 -29.12
N SER A 196 -6.72 -24.40 -27.82
CA SER A 196 -7.79 -23.80 -27.01
C SER A 196 -8.03 -22.33 -27.34
N LYS A 197 -7.02 -21.58 -27.73
CA LYS A 197 -7.18 -20.19 -28.20
C LYS A 197 -8.03 -20.13 -29.47
N GLN A 198 -7.77 -21.02 -30.42
CA GLN A 198 -8.55 -21.11 -31.66
C GLN A 198 -10.00 -21.58 -31.36
N ALA A 199 -10.15 -22.68 -30.61
CA ALA A 199 -11.46 -23.29 -30.40
C ALA A 199 -12.39 -22.44 -29.53
N VAL A 200 -11.86 -21.76 -28.51
CA VAL A 200 -12.68 -21.05 -27.51
C VAL A 200 -12.77 -19.56 -27.78
N LEU A 201 -11.67 -18.94 -28.24
CA LEU A 201 -11.58 -17.49 -28.47
C LEU A 201 -11.66 -17.12 -29.95
N GLY A 202 -11.64 -18.08 -30.88
CA GLY A 202 -11.67 -17.82 -32.30
C GLY A 202 -10.38 -17.14 -32.85
N VAL A 203 -9.25 -17.35 -32.16
CA VAL A 203 -7.98 -16.79 -32.60
C VAL A 203 -7.59 -17.43 -33.94
N ASP A 204 -7.17 -16.62 -34.90
CA ASP A 204 -6.73 -17.09 -36.20
C ASP A 204 -5.47 -17.97 -36.07
N PRO A 205 -5.41 -19.15 -36.66
CA PRO A 205 -4.23 -20.03 -36.62
C PRO A 205 -2.95 -19.38 -37.16
N ASP A 206 -3.08 -18.37 -38.00
CA ASP A 206 -1.94 -17.67 -38.63
C ASP A 206 -1.45 -16.47 -37.78
N THR A 207 -2.06 -16.24 -36.57
CA THR A 207 -1.63 -15.24 -35.60
C THR A 207 -0.64 -15.82 -34.62
#